data_9b5608fa7c08d482d301b2c6d621b346
#
_entry.id   9b5608fa7c08d482d301b2c6d621b346
#
_cell.length_a   1.000
_cell.length_b   1.000
_cell.length_c   1.000
_cell.angle_alpha   90.00
_cell.angle_beta   90.00
_cell.angle_gamma   90.00
#
_symmetry.space_group_name_H-M   'P 1'
#
loop_
_entity.id
_entity.type
_entity.pdbx_description
1 polymer ?
#
loop_
_entity_poly.entity_id
_entity_poly.type
_entity_poly.pdbx_seq_one_letter_code
_entity_poly.pdbx_strand_id
1 'polypeptide(L)'
;IEITSTGFNPATLEVKLGDTVTFVNKDNQAHWPASAMHPTHTVYPGSDIEKCGTADDNNIFDSCKGIRQSEEYKFTFNEKGSWGYHDHLAAGLRGKIIVN
;
A
#
# COMPACT_ATOMS: atom_id res chain seq x y z
N ILE A 1 -0.81 -9.15 4.17
CA ILE A 1 -0.34 -9.28 2.77
C ILE A 1 1.16 -9.43 2.78
N GLU A 2 1.65 -10.49 2.15
CA GLU A 2 3.09 -10.70 1.96
C GLU A 2 3.53 -10.09 0.64
N ILE A 3 4.69 -9.44 0.66
CA ILE A 3 5.32 -8.90 -0.55
C ILE A 3 6.47 -9.82 -0.93
N THR A 4 6.45 -10.29 -2.16
CA THR A 4 7.48 -11.19 -2.71
C THR A 4 8.09 -10.59 -3.97
N SER A 5 9.07 -11.28 -4.56
CA SER A 5 9.70 -10.82 -5.81
C SER A 5 8.70 -10.77 -6.98
N THR A 6 7.58 -11.49 -6.89
CA THR A 6 6.58 -11.57 -7.96
C THR A 6 5.33 -10.75 -7.67
N GLY A 7 5.22 -10.13 -6.50
CA GLY A 7 4.10 -9.26 -6.18
C GLY A 7 3.54 -9.46 -4.78
N PHE A 8 2.28 -9.08 -4.64
CA PHE A 8 1.56 -9.11 -3.37
C PHE A 8 0.72 -10.38 -3.25
N ASN A 9 0.72 -10.99 -2.06
CA ASN A 9 -0.03 -12.21 -1.81
C ASN A 9 -0.82 -12.09 -0.50
N PRO A 10 -2.16 -12.12 -0.53
CA PRO A 10 -3.00 -12.19 -1.72
C PRO A 10 -2.98 -10.88 -2.52
N ALA A 11 -3.17 -10.98 -3.84
CA ALA A 11 -3.19 -9.81 -4.71
C ALA A 11 -4.49 -9.01 -4.57
N THR A 12 -5.58 -9.67 -4.21
CA THR A 12 -6.86 -9.03 -3.89
C THR A 12 -7.27 -9.45 -2.49
N LEU A 13 -7.57 -8.47 -1.64
CA LEU A 13 -7.99 -8.71 -0.26
C LEU A 13 -9.26 -7.93 0.02
N GLU A 14 -10.28 -8.62 0.56
CA GLU A 14 -11.48 -7.96 1.04
C GLU A 14 -11.36 -7.72 2.54
N VAL A 15 -11.69 -6.52 2.96
CA VAL A 15 -11.67 -6.12 4.37
C VAL A 15 -12.94 -5.36 4.71
N LYS A 16 -13.14 -5.11 6.00
CA LYS A 16 -14.24 -4.30 6.50
C LYS A 16 -13.76 -2.89 6.78
N LEU A 17 -14.66 -1.93 6.68
CA LEU A 17 -14.37 -0.55 7.04
C LEU A 17 -13.76 -0.48 8.44
N GLY A 18 -12.64 0.19 8.58
CA GLY A 18 -11.91 0.30 9.85
C GLY A 18 -10.85 -0.77 10.09
N ASP A 19 -10.75 -1.78 9.22
CA ASP A 19 -9.72 -2.81 9.35
C ASP A 19 -8.33 -2.26 9.04
N THR A 20 -7.34 -2.77 9.76
CA THR A 20 -5.92 -2.48 9.50
C THR A 20 -5.30 -3.64 8.72
N VAL A 21 -4.66 -3.32 7.61
CA VAL A 21 -3.93 -4.29 6.79
C VAL A 21 -2.45 -4.14 7.03
N THR A 22 -1.77 -5.26 7.26
CA THR A 22 -0.32 -5.30 7.43
C THR A 22 0.32 -5.85 6.17
N PHE A 23 1.26 -5.11 5.62
CA PHE A 23 2.09 -5.55 4.49
C PHE A 23 3.45 -5.94 5.05
N VAL A 24 3.89 -7.16 4.79
CA VAL A 24 5.17 -7.68 5.28
C VAL A 24 6.06 -7.99 4.08
N ASN A 25 7.24 -7.40 4.04
CA ASN A 25 8.18 -7.70 2.96
C ASN A 25 8.93 -9.00 3.24
N LYS A 26 8.70 -10.02 2.42
CA LYS A 26 9.38 -11.32 2.48
C LYS A 26 10.51 -11.45 1.47
N ASP A 27 10.71 -10.42 0.63
CA ASP A 27 11.74 -10.41 -0.39
C ASP A 27 13.02 -9.77 0.15
N ASN A 28 14.14 -10.08 -0.48
CA ASN A 28 15.44 -9.47 -0.14
C ASN A 28 15.65 -8.11 -0.82
N GLN A 29 14.71 -7.66 -1.63
CA GLN A 29 14.70 -6.33 -2.23
C GLN A 29 13.71 -5.44 -1.48
N ALA A 30 13.95 -4.12 -1.47
CA ALA A 30 13.01 -3.17 -0.89
C ALA A 30 11.76 -3.07 -1.75
N HIS A 31 10.60 -2.90 -1.10
CA HIS A 31 9.32 -2.68 -1.76
C HIS A 31 8.60 -1.52 -1.10
N TRP A 32 7.77 -0.82 -1.85
CA TRP A 32 7.11 0.41 -1.40
C TRP A 32 5.62 0.33 -1.79
N PRO A 33 4.77 -0.29 -0.96
CA PRO A 33 3.34 -0.35 -1.24
C PRO A 33 2.70 1.02 -1.10
N ALA A 34 1.90 1.39 -2.08
CA ALA A 34 1.23 2.68 -2.13
C ALA A 34 -0.01 2.65 -3.01
N SER A 35 -0.97 3.52 -2.71
CA SER A 35 -2.16 3.69 -3.54
C SER A 35 -1.77 3.90 -5.00
N ALA A 36 -2.56 3.35 -5.93
CA ALA A 36 -2.48 3.72 -7.33
C ALA A 36 -2.76 5.23 -7.45
N MET A 37 -2.47 5.88 -8.49
CA MET A 37 -1.74 5.41 -9.64
C MET A 37 -0.28 5.85 -9.52
N HIS A 38 0.62 5.19 -10.23
CA HIS A 38 2.03 5.59 -10.24
C HIS A 38 2.20 6.83 -11.14
N PRO A 39 2.93 7.86 -10.75
CA PRO A 39 3.69 8.04 -9.50
C PRO A 39 3.00 8.93 -8.45
N THR A 40 1.74 9.33 -8.65
CA THR A 40 1.07 10.33 -7.79
C THR A 40 0.48 9.72 -6.52
N HIS A 41 0.05 8.45 -6.56
CA HIS A 41 -0.54 7.72 -5.42
C HIS A 41 -1.82 8.36 -4.89
N THR A 42 -2.72 8.78 -5.80
CA THR A 42 -3.88 9.62 -5.44
C THR A 42 -5.24 8.92 -5.53
N VAL A 43 -5.29 7.62 -5.88
CA VAL A 43 -6.56 6.92 -6.07
C VAL A 43 -7.31 6.71 -4.75
N TYR A 44 -6.60 6.34 -3.68
CA TYR A 44 -7.23 6.24 -2.37
C TYR A 44 -7.54 7.66 -1.85
N PRO A 45 -8.78 7.91 -1.36
CA PRO A 45 -9.18 9.27 -0.95
C PRO A 45 -8.23 9.88 0.06
N GLY A 46 -7.76 11.08 -0.22
CA GLY A 46 -6.84 11.81 0.61
C GLY A 46 -5.37 11.46 0.45
N SER A 47 -5.05 10.42 -0.33
CA SER A 47 -3.66 10.01 -0.57
C SER A 47 -3.02 10.85 -1.68
N ASP A 48 -1.71 11.11 -1.50
CA ASP A 48 -0.86 11.80 -2.46
C ASP A 48 0.57 11.61 -1.99
N ILE A 49 1.47 11.22 -2.90
CA ILE A 49 2.88 11.01 -2.55
C ILE A 49 3.53 12.27 -1.96
N GLU A 50 3.04 13.45 -2.34
CA GLU A 50 3.56 14.72 -1.82
C GLU A 50 3.30 14.91 -0.34
N LYS A 51 2.36 14.16 0.25
CA LYS A 51 2.10 14.17 1.69
C LYS A 51 3.09 13.33 2.49
N CYS A 52 3.94 12.55 1.82
CA CYS A 52 5.00 11.80 2.50
C CYS A 52 5.97 12.77 3.15
N GLY A 53 6.34 12.48 4.41
CA GLY A 53 7.23 13.34 5.19
C GLY A 53 6.54 14.54 5.83
N THR A 54 5.22 14.68 5.66
CA THR A 54 4.42 15.73 6.31
C THR A 54 3.65 15.16 7.50
N ALA A 55 2.95 16.02 8.24
CA ALA A 55 2.12 15.61 9.38
C ALA A 55 0.97 14.67 8.95
N ASP A 56 0.62 14.64 7.67
CA ASP A 56 -0.48 13.83 7.14
C ASP A 56 -0.03 12.46 6.63
N ASP A 57 1.24 12.11 6.70
CA ASP A 57 1.75 10.88 6.08
C ASP A 57 1.20 9.59 6.70
N ASN A 58 0.68 9.64 7.92
CA ASN A 58 0.02 8.48 8.54
C ASN A 58 -1.42 8.28 8.05
N ASN A 59 -1.99 9.25 7.36
CA ASN A 59 -3.38 9.25 6.91
C ASN A 59 -3.52 8.87 5.43
N ILE A 60 -2.42 8.58 4.76
CA ILE A 60 -2.42 8.22 3.33
C ILE A 60 -2.06 6.75 3.15
N PHE A 61 -2.59 6.15 2.09
CA PHE A 61 -2.24 4.78 1.71
C PHE A 61 -0.92 4.79 0.95
N ASP A 62 0.18 4.86 1.69
CA ASP A 62 1.51 4.99 1.12
C ASP A 62 2.54 4.68 2.21
N SER A 63 3.46 3.75 1.96
CA SER A 63 4.51 3.46 2.92
C SER A 63 5.55 4.58 2.99
N CYS A 64 5.57 5.47 2.01
CA CYS A 64 6.44 6.64 1.93
C CYS A 64 7.94 6.34 1.95
N LYS A 65 8.29 5.08 1.83
CA LYS A 65 9.67 4.61 1.76
C LYS A 65 9.70 3.15 1.33
N GLY A 66 10.82 2.71 0.80
CA GLY A 66 11.05 1.29 0.61
C GLY A 66 11.14 0.58 1.95
N ILE A 67 10.32 -0.44 2.17
CA ILE A 67 10.44 -1.30 3.34
C ILE A 67 11.36 -2.47 3.01
N ARG A 68 12.22 -2.82 3.96
CA ARG A 68 13.25 -3.85 3.79
C ARG A 68 12.69 -5.22 4.13
N GLN A 69 13.48 -6.25 3.88
CA GLN A 69 13.12 -7.62 4.25
C GLN A 69 12.73 -7.70 5.73
N SER A 70 11.60 -8.36 6.01
CA SER A 70 11.02 -8.55 7.34
C SER A 70 10.42 -7.30 7.98
N GLU A 71 10.52 -6.14 7.35
CA GLU A 71 9.83 -4.93 7.81
C GLU A 71 8.36 -4.96 7.41
N GLU A 72 7.55 -4.21 8.14
CA GLU A 72 6.10 -4.14 7.95
C GLU A 72 5.67 -2.71 7.69
N TYR A 73 4.56 -2.58 6.91
CA TYR A 73 3.80 -1.36 6.76
C TYR A 73 2.34 -1.66 7.09
N LYS A 74 1.73 -0.83 7.93
CA LYS A 74 0.32 -0.99 8.33
C LYS A 74 -0.48 0.22 7.92
N PHE A 75 -1.69 -0.02 7.41
CA PHE A 75 -2.62 1.04 7.09
C PHE A 75 -4.06 0.64 7.43
N THR A 76 -4.81 1.58 8.03
CA THR A 76 -6.22 1.38 8.40
C THR A 76 -7.09 1.98 7.31
N PHE A 77 -8.00 1.18 6.76
CA PHE A 77 -8.87 1.58 5.65
C PHE A 77 -10.18 2.12 6.17
N ASN A 78 -10.39 3.44 6.08
CA ASN A 78 -11.59 4.13 6.55
C ASN A 78 -12.49 4.62 5.42
N GLU A 79 -12.23 4.21 4.18
CA GLU A 79 -13.04 4.55 3.01
C GLU A 79 -13.52 3.29 2.31
N LYS A 80 -14.83 3.19 2.11
CA LYS A 80 -15.43 2.07 1.36
C LYS A 80 -15.11 2.22 -0.11
N GLY A 81 -14.83 1.11 -0.76
CA GLY A 81 -14.56 1.10 -2.19
C GLY A 81 -13.58 0.02 -2.58
N SER A 82 -13.12 0.10 -3.82
CA SER A 82 -12.14 -0.82 -4.41
C SER A 82 -10.91 -0.02 -4.74
N TRP A 83 -9.82 -0.27 -4.01
CA TRP A 83 -8.62 0.57 -4.06
C TRP A 83 -7.45 -0.21 -4.61
N GLY A 84 -7.06 0.13 -5.84
CA GLY A 84 -5.85 -0.41 -6.45
C GLY A 84 -4.61 0.17 -5.78
N TYR A 85 -3.56 -0.64 -5.70
CA TYR A 85 -2.26 -0.19 -5.19
C TYR A 85 -1.13 -0.88 -5.95
N HIS A 86 0.08 -0.41 -5.76
CA HIS A 86 1.25 -0.91 -6.45
C HIS A 86 2.49 -0.76 -5.59
N ASP A 87 3.59 -1.31 -6.08
CA ASP A 87 4.92 -1.08 -5.53
C ASP A 87 5.54 0.10 -6.26
N HIS A 88 5.81 1.20 -5.55
CA HIS A 88 6.41 2.39 -6.16
C HIS A 88 7.78 2.09 -6.78
N LEU A 89 8.51 1.12 -6.24
CA LEU A 89 9.83 0.73 -6.74
C LEU A 89 9.77 -0.28 -7.89
N ALA A 90 8.58 -0.87 -8.12
CA ALA A 90 8.35 -1.83 -9.21
C ALA A 90 6.88 -1.71 -9.64
N ALA A 91 6.55 -0.68 -10.41
CA ALA A 91 5.17 -0.28 -10.70
C ALA A 91 4.32 -1.35 -11.38
N GLY A 92 4.92 -2.39 -11.94
CA GLY A 92 4.20 -3.53 -12.51
C GLY A 92 3.64 -4.48 -11.46
N LEU A 93 4.12 -4.43 -10.21
CA LEU A 93 3.59 -5.25 -9.12
C LEU A 93 2.40 -4.50 -8.50
N ARG A 94 1.21 -5.10 -8.60
CA ARG A 94 -0.06 -4.47 -8.23
C ARG A 94 -0.93 -5.37 -7.38
N GLY A 95 -1.82 -4.73 -6.62
CA GLY A 95 -2.84 -5.43 -5.86
C GLY A 95 -4.09 -4.57 -5.72
N LYS A 96 -5.06 -5.08 -4.99
CA LYS A 96 -6.34 -4.41 -4.77
C LYS A 96 -6.85 -4.71 -3.37
N ILE A 97 -7.33 -3.68 -2.69
CA ILE A 97 -8.05 -3.81 -1.42
C ILE A 97 -9.51 -3.43 -1.67
N ILE A 98 -10.42 -4.31 -1.31
CA ILE A 98 -11.86 -4.05 -1.39
C ILE A 98 -12.35 -3.83 0.03
N VAL A 99 -12.84 -2.62 0.31
CA VAL A 99 -13.33 -2.21 1.63
C VAL A 99 -14.84 -2.19 1.62
N ASN A 100 -15.45 -3.09 2.38
CA ASN A 100 -16.90 -3.24 2.42
C ASN A 100 -17.54 -2.43 3.55
#